data_b9f4293d50ef92c0c6f12bc9c7246fd2
#
_entry.id   b9f4293d50ef92c0c6f12bc9c7246fd2
#
_cell.length_a   1.000
_cell.length_b   1.000
_cell.length_c   1.000
_cell.angle_alpha   90.00
_cell.angle_beta   90.00
_cell.angle_gamma   90.00
#
_symmetry.space_group_name_H-M   'P 1'
#
loop_
_entity.id
_entity.type
_entity.pdbx_description
1 polymer ?
#
loop_
_entity_poly.entity_id
_entity_poly.type
_entity_poly.pdbx_seq_one_letter_code
_entity_poly.pdbx_strand_id
1 'polypeptide(L)'
;MINDTLFPEYFIEELQQTVGILSGPLKIAGQIILLPKFEAIKKSIEVDQLQLSNDRAATRNREFKNSNTQKHPPAELVVALFIARHFYDNCYGDRGYSMLCENNSLHQFIGRLGIGKFPSRNTIHEQISALSEQTLKLFHQAVLNCVKACGMDDFSAVIIDSTAIKADSAWPVDSALLKSLSGKIMKNILSVH
;
A
#
# COMPACT_ATOMS: atom_id res chain seq x y z
N MET A 1 6.03 -11.33 -37.45
CA MET A 1 5.29 -12.00 -36.36
C MET A 1 6.31 -12.73 -35.53
N ILE A 2 6.77 -12.15 -34.46
CA ILE A 2 7.70 -12.78 -33.50
C ILE A 2 6.79 -13.50 -32.51
N ASN A 3 6.98 -14.83 -32.43
CA ASN A 3 6.21 -15.68 -31.52
C ASN A 3 6.43 -15.26 -30.05
N ASP A 4 5.44 -14.62 -29.45
CA ASP A 4 5.37 -14.25 -28.02
C ASP A 4 5.12 -15.46 -27.08
N THR A 5 5.42 -16.67 -27.52
CA THR A 5 5.16 -17.93 -26.79
C THR A 5 6.42 -18.64 -26.29
N LEU A 6 7.58 -17.98 -26.33
CA LEU A 6 8.78 -18.52 -25.73
C LEU A 6 8.81 -18.23 -24.22
N PHE A 7 8.37 -19.24 -23.42
CA PHE A 7 8.55 -19.39 -21.97
C PHE A 7 7.57 -18.71 -21.01
N PRO A 8 6.23 -18.74 -21.21
CA PRO A 8 5.31 -18.29 -20.17
C PRO A 8 5.39 -19.15 -18.90
N GLU A 9 5.64 -20.45 -19.01
CA GLU A 9 5.71 -21.39 -17.88
C GLU A 9 6.95 -21.13 -17.01
N TYR A 10 8.11 -20.95 -17.61
CA TYR A 10 9.35 -20.66 -16.87
C TYR A 10 9.28 -19.34 -16.08
N PHE A 11 8.69 -18.32 -16.68
CA PHE A 11 8.51 -17.02 -16.01
C PHE A 11 7.56 -17.11 -14.81
N ILE A 12 6.49 -17.92 -14.93
CA ILE A 12 5.55 -18.15 -13.84
C ILE A 12 6.21 -18.92 -12.70
N GLU A 13 7.02 -19.94 -13.00
CA GLU A 13 7.76 -20.70 -11.98
C GLU A 13 8.77 -19.82 -11.24
N GLU A 14 9.53 -18.99 -11.95
CA GLU A 14 10.47 -18.05 -11.34
C GLU A 14 9.76 -17.03 -10.45
N LEU A 15 8.63 -16.50 -10.91
CA LEU A 15 7.81 -15.59 -10.12
C LEU A 15 7.24 -16.29 -8.87
N GLN A 16 6.73 -17.52 -9.00
CA GLN A 16 6.25 -18.31 -7.88
C GLN A 16 7.34 -18.58 -6.84
N GLN A 17 8.54 -18.93 -7.28
CA GLN A 17 9.69 -19.12 -6.40
C GLN A 17 10.08 -17.81 -5.70
N THR A 18 10.02 -16.68 -6.41
CA THR A 18 10.36 -15.37 -5.87
C THR A 18 9.36 -14.92 -4.81
N VAL A 19 8.06 -15.04 -5.06
CA VAL A 19 7.04 -14.65 -4.08
C VAL A 19 6.87 -15.67 -2.96
N GLY A 20 7.20 -16.94 -3.20
CA GLY A 20 7.17 -18.01 -2.21
C GLY A 20 8.11 -17.80 -1.02
N ILE A 21 9.09 -16.90 -1.16
CA ILE A 21 10.00 -16.50 -0.07
C ILE A 21 9.29 -15.68 0.99
N LEU A 22 8.26 -14.91 0.61
CA LEU A 22 7.52 -14.06 1.53
C LEU A 22 6.83 -14.89 2.62
N SER A 23 7.02 -14.48 3.86
CA SER A 23 6.54 -15.22 5.04
C SER A 23 5.63 -14.37 5.92
N GLY A 24 4.90 -15.03 6.81
CA GLY A 24 3.97 -14.35 7.72
C GLY A 24 2.91 -13.52 6.96
N PRO A 25 2.62 -12.29 7.40
CA PRO A 25 1.63 -11.43 6.76
C PRO A 25 1.95 -11.10 5.29
N LEU A 26 3.23 -11.09 4.92
CA LEU A 26 3.66 -10.78 3.55
C LEU A 26 3.29 -11.86 2.53
N LYS A 27 2.87 -13.06 2.96
CA LYS A 27 2.30 -14.08 2.06
C LYS A 27 1.11 -13.55 1.27
N ILE A 28 0.32 -12.66 1.85
CA ILE A 28 -0.81 -12.01 1.16
C ILE A 28 -0.32 -11.22 -0.05
N ALA A 29 0.79 -10.50 0.08
CA ALA A 29 1.39 -9.81 -1.06
C ALA A 29 1.80 -10.80 -2.16
N GLY A 30 2.42 -11.92 -1.80
CA GLY A 30 2.75 -12.98 -2.75
C GLY A 30 1.53 -13.53 -3.48
N GLN A 31 0.43 -13.77 -2.78
CA GLN A 31 -0.82 -14.21 -3.37
C GLN A 31 -1.41 -13.19 -4.35
N ILE A 32 -1.35 -11.89 -4.01
CA ILE A 32 -1.82 -10.81 -4.90
C ILE A 32 -0.99 -10.76 -6.18
N ILE A 33 0.35 -10.88 -6.05
CA ILE A 33 1.27 -10.85 -7.18
C ILE A 33 1.03 -12.01 -8.15
N LEU A 34 0.61 -13.16 -7.63
CA LEU A 34 0.28 -14.34 -8.45
C LEU A 34 -1.12 -14.32 -9.07
N LEU A 35 -1.95 -13.31 -8.75
CA LEU A 35 -3.28 -13.22 -9.36
C LEU A 35 -3.20 -12.92 -10.87
N PRO A 36 -4.06 -13.52 -11.71
CA PRO A 36 -4.12 -13.19 -13.14
C PRO A 36 -4.38 -11.70 -13.41
N LYS A 37 -5.01 -11.00 -12.47
CA LYS A 37 -5.31 -9.56 -12.56
C LYS A 37 -4.19 -8.68 -12.04
N PHE A 38 -3.05 -9.22 -11.62
CA PHE A 38 -1.93 -8.43 -11.11
C PHE A 38 -1.39 -7.41 -12.12
N GLU A 39 -1.41 -7.75 -13.41
CA GLU A 39 -0.99 -6.82 -14.46
C GLU A 39 -1.77 -5.48 -14.47
N ALA A 40 -3.05 -5.51 -14.08
CA ALA A 40 -3.83 -4.28 -13.96
C ALA A 40 -3.35 -3.43 -12.76
N ILE A 41 -3.01 -4.07 -11.65
CA ILE A 41 -2.42 -3.42 -10.47
C ILE A 41 -1.06 -2.83 -10.83
N LYS A 42 -0.22 -3.58 -11.48
CA LYS A 42 1.11 -3.17 -11.92
C LYS A 42 1.06 -1.92 -12.80
N LYS A 43 0.22 -1.92 -13.84
CA LYS A 43 0.01 -0.76 -14.71
C LYS A 43 -0.47 0.46 -13.93
N SER A 44 -1.37 0.28 -12.97
CA SER A 44 -1.88 1.37 -12.14
C SER A 44 -0.77 1.97 -11.25
N ILE A 45 0.08 1.13 -10.66
CA ILE A 45 1.24 1.57 -9.88
C ILE A 45 2.23 2.33 -10.78
N GLU A 46 2.51 1.85 -11.98
CA GLU A 46 3.41 2.50 -12.92
C GLU A 46 2.92 3.91 -13.30
N VAL A 47 1.61 4.09 -13.48
CA VAL A 47 0.98 5.40 -13.72
C VAL A 47 1.17 6.32 -12.50
N ASP A 48 0.92 5.84 -11.30
CA ASP A 48 1.10 6.61 -10.07
C ASP A 48 2.57 7.02 -9.88
N GLN A 49 3.51 6.13 -10.19
CA GLN A 49 4.95 6.41 -10.13
C GLN A 49 5.38 7.44 -11.16
N LEU A 50 4.81 7.41 -12.35
CA LEU A 50 5.06 8.42 -13.38
C LEU A 50 4.54 9.79 -12.90
N GLN A 51 3.35 9.84 -12.32
CA GLN A 51 2.79 11.07 -11.75
C GLN A 51 3.68 11.61 -10.63
N LEU A 52 4.12 10.78 -9.71
CA LEU A 52 5.05 11.16 -8.65
C LEU A 52 6.36 11.75 -9.20
N SER A 53 6.86 11.21 -10.31
CA SER A 53 8.06 11.72 -10.98
C SER A 53 7.82 13.10 -11.60
N ASN A 54 6.66 13.30 -12.23
CA ASN A 54 6.26 14.59 -12.82
C ASN A 54 6.12 15.66 -11.74
N ASP A 55 5.47 15.34 -10.62
CA ASP A 55 5.27 16.27 -9.50
C ASP A 55 6.60 16.70 -8.88
N ARG A 56 7.54 15.77 -8.75
CA ARG A 56 8.91 16.07 -8.28
C ARG A 56 9.69 16.94 -9.26
N ALA A 57 9.52 16.71 -10.56
CA ALA A 57 10.16 17.52 -11.59
C ALA A 57 9.60 18.94 -11.57
N ALA A 58 8.28 19.08 -11.48
CA ALA A 58 7.58 20.37 -11.37
C ALA A 58 8.04 21.15 -10.11
N THR A 59 8.10 20.50 -8.96
CA THR A 59 8.59 21.12 -7.70
C THR A 59 10.02 21.64 -7.79
N ARG A 60 10.85 21.02 -8.64
CA ARG A 60 12.26 21.42 -8.83
C ARG A 60 12.46 22.34 -10.03
N ASN A 61 11.39 22.84 -10.66
CA ASN A 61 11.45 23.62 -11.91
C ASN A 61 12.32 22.96 -12.99
N ARG A 62 12.25 21.65 -13.12
CA ARG A 62 13.00 20.87 -14.11
C ARG A 62 12.05 20.17 -15.06
N GLU A 63 12.40 20.15 -16.33
CA GLU A 63 11.71 19.28 -17.27
C GLU A 63 11.94 17.82 -16.93
N PHE A 64 10.87 17.05 -16.87
CA PHE A 64 10.96 15.59 -16.69
C PHE A 64 11.54 14.98 -17.98
N LYS A 65 12.79 14.51 -17.89
CA LYS A 65 13.40 13.72 -18.98
C LYS A 65 13.30 12.25 -18.64
N ASN A 66 12.58 11.50 -19.45
CA ASN A 66 12.36 10.05 -19.27
C ASN A 66 13.68 9.25 -19.20
N SER A 67 14.77 9.79 -19.74
CA SER A 67 16.12 9.18 -19.69
C SER A 67 16.81 9.24 -18.33
N ASN A 68 16.36 10.10 -17.42
CA ASN A 68 16.88 10.24 -16.05
C ASN A 68 15.94 9.57 -15.04
N THR A 69 15.35 8.45 -15.40
CA THR A 69 14.43 7.72 -14.55
C THR A 69 15.08 7.40 -13.22
N GLN A 70 14.65 8.12 -12.21
CA GLN A 70 14.76 7.66 -10.85
C GLN A 70 14.13 6.27 -10.86
N LYS A 71 14.94 5.22 -10.64
CA LYS A 71 14.44 3.84 -10.64
C LYS A 71 13.42 3.73 -9.51
N HIS A 72 12.15 3.70 -9.88
CA HIS A 72 11.10 3.38 -8.93
C HIS A 72 11.23 1.91 -8.51
N PRO A 73 10.85 1.57 -7.29
CA PRO A 73 10.74 0.17 -6.92
C PRO A 73 9.72 -0.53 -7.82
N PRO A 74 9.95 -1.79 -8.20
CA PRO A 74 9.01 -2.55 -9.02
C PRO A 74 7.67 -2.70 -8.30
N ALA A 75 6.60 -2.87 -9.05
CA ALA A 75 5.25 -2.96 -8.52
C ALA A 75 5.08 -4.07 -7.48
N GLU A 76 5.76 -5.18 -7.67
CA GLU A 76 5.79 -6.32 -6.74
C GLU A 76 6.28 -5.88 -5.34
N LEU A 77 7.32 -5.05 -5.29
CA LEU A 77 7.82 -4.52 -4.02
C LEU A 77 6.84 -3.51 -3.43
N VAL A 78 6.22 -2.65 -4.25
CA VAL A 78 5.21 -1.69 -3.78
C VAL A 78 4.03 -2.41 -3.13
N VAL A 79 3.56 -3.52 -3.71
CA VAL A 79 2.51 -4.37 -3.13
C VAL A 79 2.96 -4.94 -1.79
N ALA A 80 4.17 -5.50 -1.71
CA ALA A 80 4.70 -6.06 -0.46
C ALA A 80 4.79 -4.99 0.64
N LEU A 81 5.26 -3.78 0.30
CA LEU A 81 5.36 -2.66 1.24
C LEU A 81 3.99 -2.10 1.64
N PHE A 82 3.02 -2.07 0.72
CA PHE A 82 1.65 -1.67 1.03
C PHE A 82 1.01 -2.63 2.04
N ILE A 83 1.14 -3.93 1.84
CA ILE A 83 0.67 -4.94 2.81
C ILE A 83 1.42 -4.80 4.13
N ALA A 84 2.74 -4.65 4.09
CA ALA A 84 3.58 -4.46 5.27
C ALA A 84 3.13 -3.28 6.15
N ARG A 85 2.67 -2.18 5.54
CA ARG A 85 2.15 -1.00 6.25
C ARG A 85 1.06 -1.35 7.28
N HIS A 86 0.23 -2.32 6.97
CA HIS A 86 -0.89 -2.70 7.85
C HIS A 86 -0.47 -3.59 9.03
N PHE A 87 0.67 -4.27 8.91
CA PHE A 87 1.14 -5.23 9.92
C PHE A 87 2.35 -4.75 10.72
N TYR A 88 3.12 -3.77 10.22
CA TYR A 88 4.37 -3.30 10.82
C TYR A 88 4.29 -1.83 11.26
N ASP A 89 3.23 -1.45 11.94
CA ASP A 89 3.06 -0.16 12.60
C ASP A 89 3.45 1.04 11.71
N ASN A 90 2.78 1.19 10.58
CA ASN A 90 3.16 2.14 9.54
C ASN A 90 4.63 1.97 9.15
N CYS A 91 4.95 1.06 8.24
CA CYS A 91 6.31 0.63 7.86
C CYS A 91 7.33 1.75 7.55
N TYR A 92 6.94 2.99 7.55
CA TYR A 92 7.79 4.18 7.48
C TYR A 92 7.94 4.93 8.82
N GLY A 93 7.28 4.52 9.89
CA GLY A 93 7.59 4.94 11.26
C GLY A 93 8.88 4.28 11.75
N ASP A 94 9.50 4.82 12.81
CA ASP A 94 10.81 4.32 13.28
C ASP A 94 10.78 2.83 13.63
N ARG A 95 9.79 2.42 14.41
CA ARG A 95 9.62 1.03 14.83
C ARG A 95 9.26 0.13 13.65
N GLY A 96 8.27 0.51 12.85
CA GLY A 96 7.84 -0.29 11.71
C GLY A 96 8.92 -0.45 10.66
N TYR A 97 9.70 0.60 10.39
CA TYR A 97 10.82 0.53 9.47
C TYR A 97 11.94 -0.39 9.99
N SER A 98 12.26 -0.34 11.29
CA SER A 98 13.21 -1.27 11.90
C SER A 98 12.77 -2.72 11.73
N MET A 99 11.49 -3.03 12.03
CA MET A 99 10.93 -4.36 11.85
C MET A 99 11.00 -4.84 10.39
N LEU A 100 10.78 -3.94 9.42
CA LEU A 100 10.96 -4.27 8.00
C LEU A 100 12.41 -4.57 7.65
N CYS A 101 13.36 -3.77 8.17
CA CYS A 101 14.79 -3.99 7.98
C CYS A 101 15.30 -5.29 8.60
N GLU A 102 14.62 -5.81 9.62
CA GLU A 102 14.92 -7.09 10.25
C GLU A 102 14.24 -8.29 9.57
N ASN A 103 13.30 -8.03 8.65
CA ASN A 103 12.54 -9.07 7.98
C ASN A 103 13.35 -9.77 6.89
N ASN A 104 13.89 -10.93 7.22
CA ASN A 104 14.77 -11.71 6.34
C ASN A 104 14.07 -12.13 5.03
N SER A 105 12.78 -12.48 5.08
CA SER A 105 12.04 -12.89 3.87
C SER A 105 11.86 -11.72 2.91
N LEU A 106 11.67 -10.51 3.42
CA LEU A 106 11.57 -9.31 2.59
C LEU A 106 12.93 -8.95 1.96
N HIS A 107 14.03 -9.10 2.71
CA HIS A 107 15.38 -8.92 2.14
C HIS A 107 15.68 -9.88 1.01
N GLN A 108 15.35 -11.15 1.18
CA GLN A 108 15.53 -12.15 0.12
C GLN A 108 14.65 -11.85 -1.09
N PHE A 109 13.40 -11.44 -0.88
CA PHE A 109 12.49 -11.03 -1.94
C PHE A 109 13.03 -9.84 -2.74
N ILE A 110 13.52 -8.80 -2.05
CA ILE A 110 14.15 -7.62 -2.66
C ILE A 110 15.38 -8.04 -3.50
N GLY A 111 16.21 -8.94 -2.98
CA GLY A 111 17.35 -9.48 -3.70
C GLY A 111 16.96 -10.23 -4.97
N ARG A 112 15.89 -11.03 -4.92
CA ARG A 112 15.34 -11.73 -6.10
C ARG A 112 14.78 -10.79 -7.17
N LEU A 113 14.24 -9.64 -6.75
CA LEU A 113 13.80 -8.58 -7.67
C LEU A 113 14.97 -7.80 -8.30
N GLY A 114 16.23 -8.17 -8.02
CA GLY A 114 17.41 -7.49 -8.54
C GLY A 114 17.67 -6.11 -7.93
N ILE A 115 17.07 -5.82 -6.77
CA ILE A 115 17.24 -4.55 -6.08
C ILE A 115 18.43 -4.66 -5.13
N GLY A 116 19.51 -3.92 -5.43
CA GLY A 116 20.77 -4.01 -4.68
C GLY A 116 20.74 -3.38 -3.29
N LYS A 117 19.71 -2.59 -2.95
CA LYS A 117 19.63 -1.90 -1.66
C LYS A 117 18.19 -1.83 -1.16
N PHE A 118 18.02 -2.07 0.14
CA PHE A 118 16.73 -1.89 0.81
C PHE A 118 16.23 -0.44 0.65
N PRO A 119 14.94 -0.21 0.30
CA PRO A 119 14.40 1.13 0.14
C PRO A 119 14.51 1.95 1.43
N SER A 120 14.84 3.23 1.30
CA SER A 120 14.83 4.13 2.46
C SER A 120 13.41 4.36 2.97
N ARG A 121 13.27 4.73 4.23
CA ARG A 121 11.98 5.08 4.84
C ARG A 121 11.21 6.13 4.02
N ASN A 122 11.90 7.17 3.57
CA ASN A 122 11.29 8.20 2.73
C ASN A 122 10.80 7.64 1.39
N THR A 123 11.58 6.76 0.77
CA THR A 123 11.16 6.10 -0.48
C THR A 123 9.89 5.28 -0.27
N ILE A 124 9.82 4.52 0.82
CA ILE A 124 8.62 3.72 1.14
C ILE A 124 7.41 4.63 1.35
N HIS A 125 7.57 5.67 2.16
CA HIS A 125 6.51 6.64 2.42
C HIS A 125 6.00 7.29 1.14
N GLU A 126 6.90 7.80 0.30
CA GLU A 126 6.56 8.47 -0.95
C GLU A 126 5.83 7.52 -1.93
N GLN A 127 6.30 6.29 -2.07
CA GLN A 127 5.67 5.30 -2.97
C GLN A 127 4.27 4.91 -2.50
N ILE A 128 4.08 4.69 -1.20
CA ILE A 128 2.76 4.33 -0.65
C ILE A 128 1.80 5.53 -0.68
N SER A 129 2.29 6.74 -0.40
CA SER A 129 1.45 7.94 -0.39
C SER A 129 1.06 8.42 -1.79
N ALA A 130 1.81 8.02 -2.81
CA ALA A 130 1.51 8.35 -4.21
C ALA A 130 0.46 7.43 -4.84
N LEU A 131 0.05 6.35 -4.15
CA LEU A 131 -0.96 5.43 -4.69
C LEU A 131 -2.31 6.14 -4.83
N SER A 132 -2.84 6.13 -6.05
CA SER A 132 -4.15 6.72 -6.38
C SER A 132 -5.30 5.90 -5.77
N GLU A 133 -6.44 6.54 -5.65
CA GLU A 133 -7.69 5.87 -5.21
C GLU A 133 -8.01 4.66 -6.11
N GLN A 134 -7.73 4.75 -7.40
CA GLN A 134 -7.92 3.64 -8.34
C GLN A 134 -7.03 2.45 -8.00
N THR A 135 -5.74 2.68 -7.74
CA THR A 135 -4.80 1.63 -7.32
C THR A 135 -5.21 1.02 -6.00
N LEU A 136 -5.65 1.83 -5.04
CA LEU A 136 -6.15 1.35 -3.75
C LEU A 136 -7.41 0.49 -3.89
N LYS A 137 -8.34 0.83 -4.80
CA LYS A 137 -9.51 -0.01 -5.12
C LYS A 137 -9.10 -1.36 -5.71
N LEU A 138 -8.11 -1.38 -6.61
CA LEU A 138 -7.58 -2.63 -7.16
C LEU A 138 -6.94 -3.50 -6.09
N PHE A 139 -6.16 -2.92 -5.17
CA PHE A 139 -5.61 -3.64 -4.03
C PHE A 139 -6.69 -4.23 -3.13
N HIS A 140 -7.68 -3.41 -2.78
CA HIS A 140 -8.79 -3.87 -1.96
C HIS A 140 -9.50 -5.06 -2.60
N GLN A 141 -9.83 -4.96 -3.88
CA GLN A 141 -10.47 -6.06 -4.64
C GLN A 141 -9.58 -7.31 -4.68
N ALA A 142 -8.26 -7.15 -4.84
CA ALA A 142 -7.33 -8.27 -4.85
C ALA A 142 -7.26 -8.97 -3.49
N VAL A 143 -7.21 -8.21 -2.39
CA VAL A 143 -7.23 -8.76 -1.02
C VAL A 143 -8.53 -9.55 -0.78
N LEU A 144 -9.69 -8.98 -1.12
CA LEU A 144 -10.99 -9.67 -0.98
C LEU A 144 -11.02 -10.98 -1.79
N ASN A 145 -10.48 -10.96 -3.01
CA ASN A 145 -10.38 -12.18 -3.83
C ASN A 145 -9.47 -13.24 -3.19
N CYS A 146 -8.35 -12.83 -2.60
CA CYS A 146 -7.46 -13.75 -1.88
C CYS A 146 -8.15 -14.34 -0.65
N VAL A 147 -8.82 -13.53 0.16
CA VAL A 147 -9.57 -13.97 1.35
C VAL A 147 -10.63 -14.99 0.98
N LYS A 148 -11.40 -14.73 -0.08
CA LYS A 148 -12.42 -15.63 -0.61
C LYS A 148 -11.80 -16.93 -1.13
N ALA A 149 -10.73 -16.85 -1.90
CA ALA A 149 -10.06 -18.02 -2.46
C ALA A 149 -9.45 -18.93 -1.37
N CYS A 150 -8.99 -18.33 -0.26
CA CYS A 150 -8.49 -19.07 0.90
C CYS A 150 -9.60 -19.63 1.82
N GLY A 151 -10.87 -19.39 1.51
CA GLY A 151 -11.99 -19.83 2.35
C GLY A 151 -12.02 -19.20 3.74
N MET A 152 -11.36 -18.05 3.93
CA MET A 152 -11.33 -17.35 5.21
C MET A 152 -12.65 -16.62 5.48
N ASP A 153 -13.33 -16.18 4.42
CA ASP A 153 -14.61 -15.51 4.48
C ASP A 153 -15.35 -15.73 3.16
N ASP A 154 -16.64 -16.01 3.23
CA ASP A 154 -17.53 -16.15 2.07
C ASP A 154 -18.28 -14.85 1.74
N PHE A 155 -18.09 -13.81 2.57
CA PHE A 155 -18.78 -12.52 2.49
C PHE A 155 -20.32 -12.64 2.52
N SER A 156 -20.85 -13.71 3.11
CA SER A 156 -22.30 -13.92 3.25
C SER A 156 -22.92 -12.99 4.29
N ALA A 157 -22.13 -12.46 5.22
CA ALA A 157 -22.56 -11.51 6.22
C ALA A 157 -21.58 -10.31 6.29
N VAL A 158 -22.12 -9.10 6.28
CA VAL A 158 -21.36 -7.87 6.50
C VAL A 158 -21.81 -7.26 7.80
N ILE A 159 -20.91 -7.22 8.78
CA ILE A 159 -21.14 -6.47 10.02
C ILE A 159 -20.67 -5.03 9.78
N ILE A 160 -21.63 -4.12 9.67
CA ILE A 160 -21.34 -2.69 9.62
C ILE A 160 -21.23 -2.24 11.07
N ASP A 161 -20.00 -2.15 11.56
CA ASP A 161 -19.75 -1.44 12.82
C ASP A 161 -19.86 0.06 12.54
N SER A 162 -20.62 0.75 13.41
CA SER A 162 -20.74 2.20 13.39
C SER A 162 -19.50 2.92 13.92
N THR A 163 -18.35 2.25 13.94
CA THR A 163 -17.08 2.90 14.23
C THR A 163 -16.95 4.06 13.25
N ALA A 164 -17.08 5.26 13.76
CA ALA A 164 -17.01 6.49 13.01
C ALA A 164 -15.87 6.38 12.01
N ILE A 165 -16.20 6.39 10.72
CA ILE A 165 -15.24 6.66 9.67
C ILE A 165 -14.58 7.94 10.12
N LYS A 166 -13.31 7.89 10.50
CA LYS A 166 -12.55 9.11 10.73
C LYS A 166 -12.52 9.83 9.38
N ALA A 167 -13.55 10.64 9.13
CA ALA A 167 -13.35 11.75 8.22
C ALA A 167 -12.11 12.47 8.72
N ASP A 168 -11.34 13.07 7.85
CA ASP A 168 -10.10 13.82 8.08
C ASP A 168 -10.24 14.95 9.12
N SER A 169 -10.89 14.66 10.22
CA SER A 169 -11.09 15.56 11.32
C SER A 169 -9.91 15.43 12.27
N ALA A 170 -9.18 16.52 12.37
CA ALA A 170 -8.07 16.68 13.31
C ALA A 170 -8.40 16.09 14.69
N TRP A 171 -7.56 15.16 15.16
CA TRP A 171 -7.62 14.66 16.54
C TRP A 171 -7.44 15.81 17.53
N PRO A 172 -8.11 15.78 18.67
CA PRO A 172 -9.02 14.80 19.25
C PRO A 172 -10.48 15.28 19.20
N VAL A 173 -11.30 14.55 18.47
CA VAL A 173 -12.69 14.94 18.24
C VAL A 173 -13.52 14.86 19.52
N ASP A 174 -13.33 13.82 20.33
CA ASP A 174 -14.22 13.57 21.46
C ASP A 174 -14.06 14.58 22.60
N SER A 175 -12.84 14.95 22.94
CA SER A 175 -12.59 15.95 23.99
C SER A 175 -12.97 17.37 23.53
N ALA A 176 -12.80 17.71 22.26
CA ALA A 176 -13.22 18.99 21.70
C ALA A 176 -14.74 19.08 21.54
N LEU A 177 -15.39 17.98 21.15
CA LEU A 177 -16.84 17.86 21.03
C LEU A 177 -17.51 17.93 22.41
N LEU A 178 -17.00 17.23 23.42
CA LEU A 178 -17.44 17.26 24.79
C LEU A 178 -17.28 18.68 25.39
N LYS A 179 -16.15 19.34 25.10
CA LYS A 179 -15.89 20.70 25.54
C LYS A 179 -16.82 21.72 24.87
N SER A 180 -17.12 21.55 23.60
CA SER A 180 -18.06 22.36 22.84
C SER A 180 -19.51 22.17 23.32
N LEU A 181 -19.92 20.90 23.54
CA LEU A 181 -21.24 20.54 24.08
C LEU A 181 -21.45 21.08 25.52
N SER A 182 -20.48 20.85 26.40
CA SER A 182 -20.54 21.35 27.76
C SER A 182 -20.62 22.90 27.81
N GLY A 183 -19.87 23.59 26.94
CA GLY A 183 -19.92 25.03 26.80
C GLY A 183 -21.28 25.56 26.29
N LYS A 184 -21.94 24.86 25.38
CA LYS A 184 -23.28 25.18 24.87
C LYS A 184 -24.36 24.93 25.93
N ILE A 185 -24.27 23.81 26.65
CA ILE A 185 -25.20 23.47 27.74
C ILE A 185 -25.11 24.51 28.84
N MET A 186 -23.89 24.88 29.27
CA MET A 186 -23.70 25.91 30.30
C MET A 186 -24.25 27.29 29.88
N LYS A 187 -24.03 27.69 28.61
CA LYS A 187 -24.61 28.94 28.08
C LYS A 187 -26.14 28.94 28.10
N ASN A 188 -26.77 27.82 27.73
CA ASN A 188 -28.21 27.68 27.73
C ASN A 188 -28.80 27.68 29.15
N ILE A 189 -28.11 27.08 30.11
CA ILE A 189 -28.54 27.11 31.53
C ILE A 189 -28.44 28.52 32.11
N LEU A 190 -27.38 29.25 31.75
CA LEU A 190 -27.19 30.65 32.26
C LEU A 190 -28.05 31.68 31.53
N SER A 191 -28.67 31.35 30.40
CA SER A 191 -29.60 32.25 29.67
C SER A 191 -31.06 32.09 30.09
N VAL A 192 -31.39 31.19 31.01
CA VAL A 192 -32.76 30.92 31.50
C VAL A 192 -32.98 31.54 32.88
N HIS A 193 -32.02 32.25 33.41
CA HIS A 193 -32.09 33.07 34.60
C HIS A 193 -31.85 34.54 34.24
#